data_594cecf5fbaf377dc37eff94a10a74ec
#
_entry.id   594cecf5fbaf377dc37eff94a10a74ec
#
_cell.length_a   1.000
_cell.length_b   1.000
_cell.length_c   1.000
_cell.angle_alpha   90.00
_cell.angle_beta   90.00
_cell.angle_gamma   90.00
#
_symmetry.space_group_name_H-M   'P 1'
#
loop_
_entity.id
_entity.type
_entity.pdbx_description
1 polymer ?
#
loop_
_entity_poly.entity_id
_entity_poly.type
_entity_poly.pdbx_seq_one_letter_code
_entity_poly.pdbx_strand_id
1 'polypeptide(L)'
;MNFTKTLAMRIISFLAIFISSCTGAFAQNWDWGGPIDPLQAKMKIRHYRLELELLPETQSIQGSNTITFSAEEKLDTLRFQLINEYEISKVLMDGKEVKFTHEKDLLDIIPVDCTCDQVQIFYGGKNPIAQNPPWTGGFTWEKDLLDNHWMGLSSQGEGGKIFMPALDHPSSEPSEGVDLIFTAPKPYFVASNGRLIESQEVGQKMRYHWQTGYPISNYNINFTLGIFHEEKLDFTSVSGEVIPMQVWVLQENRAKVKELLELLKISTETQEKYFGPFPFSEDKIAVVETPYLGMEHQTINAYGNNFQFVPMGKVKYDWLLHHELGHEWWGNKVTVSDWADMWIHEGLTAYGDWLFFWEHGGPEAYFAKVKAESRNVPHAKPVVSPPNSTEEEAYHPEIYTKGALVIHALRGVLGDELFFPAIKAFVMDERFTYLNQVTTRDFTDFIQSYTGKDLKGFFDLYLYTTSIPKLKVSKKGKEGYVISLQGIDFEMPLEIETSEGVQRAPVGKKGIEVKSKTPPVVDPQGWLMLSR
;
A
#
# COMPACT_ATOMS: atom_id res chain seq x y z
N MET A 1 41.05 -8.21 -11.58
CA MET A 1 40.40 -7.56 -12.73
C MET A 1 39.49 -8.58 -13.38
N ASN A 2 38.20 -8.58 -13.12
CA ASN A 2 37.03 -9.35 -13.64
C ASN A 2 36.09 -9.85 -12.56
N PHE A 3 35.66 -8.97 -11.63
CA PHE A 3 34.57 -9.28 -10.68
C PHE A 3 33.37 -8.36 -10.82
N THR A 4 33.44 -7.34 -11.66
CA THR A 4 32.41 -6.28 -11.79
C THR A 4 31.38 -6.50 -12.91
N LYS A 5 31.55 -7.53 -13.75
CA LYS A 5 30.61 -7.76 -14.90
C LYS A 5 29.53 -8.79 -14.65
N THR A 6 29.58 -9.57 -13.59
CA THR A 6 28.61 -10.66 -13.34
C THR A 6 27.46 -10.25 -12.41
N LEU A 7 27.63 -9.17 -11.65
CA LEU A 7 26.58 -8.71 -10.72
C LEU A 7 25.50 -7.86 -11.40
N ALA A 8 25.83 -7.18 -12.48
CA ALA A 8 24.88 -6.32 -13.21
C ALA A 8 23.87 -7.09 -14.07
N MET A 9 24.07 -8.40 -14.28
CA MET A 9 23.25 -9.19 -15.22
C MET A 9 22.19 -10.07 -14.57
N ARG A 10 22.11 -10.12 -13.23
CA ARG A 10 21.08 -10.91 -12.52
C ARG A 10 19.94 -10.10 -11.88
N ILE A 11 20.02 -8.77 -11.88
CA ILE A 11 18.98 -7.87 -11.34
C ILE A 11 17.95 -7.46 -12.42
N ILE A 12 18.15 -7.81 -13.68
CA ILE A 12 17.36 -7.28 -14.83
C ILE A 12 16.18 -8.19 -15.23
N SER A 13 15.95 -9.35 -14.58
CA SER A 13 15.05 -10.37 -15.16
C SER A 13 13.71 -10.58 -14.45
N PHE A 14 13.25 -9.73 -13.56
CA PHE A 14 12.02 -10.00 -12.81
C PHE A 14 10.81 -9.10 -13.10
N LEU A 15 10.91 -8.12 -14.01
CA LEU A 15 9.75 -7.27 -14.36
C LEU A 15 9.27 -7.40 -15.81
N ALA A 16 9.68 -8.42 -16.54
CA ALA A 16 9.35 -8.55 -17.97
C ALA A 16 8.71 -9.90 -18.34
N ILE A 17 7.75 -10.40 -17.57
CA ILE A 17 6.90 -11.50 -18.04
C ILE A 17 5.48 -11.24 -17.49
N PHE A 18 4.62 -10.55 -18.24
CA PHE A 18 3.18 -10.78 -18.21
C PHE A 18 2.53 -10.21 -19.48
N ILE A 19 2.69 -10.94 -20.59
CA ILE A 19 1.68 -11.00 -21.63
C ILE A 19 1.50 -12.48 -21.88
N SER A 20 0.53 -13.10 -21.24
CA SER A 20 0.05 -14.43 -21.61
C SER A 20 -1.46 -14.39 -21.78
N SER A 21 -1.85 -14.80 -22.95
CA SER A 21 -3.17 -14.99 -23.52
C SER A 21 -4.23 -15.54 -22.55
N CYS A 22 -5.26 -14.75 -22.24
CA CYS A 22 -6.51 -15.19 -21.65
C CYS A 22 -7.35 -15.96 -22.66
N THR A 23 -7.55 -17.26 -22.42
CA THR A 23 -8.70 -18.01 -22.91
C THR A 23 -9.80 -17.93 -21.87
N GLY A 24 -10.99 -17.43 -22.27
CA GLY A 24 -12.08 -17.05 -21.39
C GLY A 24 -12.58 -18.16 -20.45
N ALA A 25 -12.41 -17.91 -19.19
CA ALA A 25 -13.42 -18.16 -18.18
C ALA A 25 -13.90 -16.75 -17.78
N PHE A 26 -15.20 -16.53 -17.67
CA PHE A 26 -15.72 -15.30 -17.11
C PHE A 26 -15.22 -15.23 -15.67
N ALA A 27 -14.11 -14.52 -15.44
CA ALA A 27 -13.70 -14.16 -14.13
C ALA A 27 -14.84 -13.28 -13.58
N GLN A 28 -15.39 -13.65 -12.45
CA GLN A 28 -16.33 -12.83 -11.72
C GLN A 28 -15.55 -11.59 -11.29
N ASN A 29 -15.89 -10.45 -11.84
CA ASN A 29 -15.16 -9.20 -11.60
C ASN A 29 -15.83 -8.50 -10.42
N TRP A 30 -15.24 -8.64 -9.24
CA TRP A 30 -15.68 -7.94 -8.03
C TRP A 30 -14.93 -6.62 -7.86
N ASP A 31 -14.85 -5.84 -8.92
CA ASP A 31 -14.15 -4.57 -8.89
C ASP A 31 -14.53 -3.69 -7.69
N TRP A 32 -13.57 -2.96 -7.14
CA TRP A 32 -13.73 -2.18 -5.91
C TRP A 32 -13.41 -0.69 -6.13
N GLY A 33 -14.13 0.19 -5.45
CA GLY A 33 -14.03 1.63 -5.63
C GLY A 33 -15.08 2.16 -6.62
N GLY A 34 -14.73 3.18 -7.38
CA GLY A 34 -15.68 3.90 -8.23
C GLY A 34 -16.58 4.86 -7.42
N PRO A 35 -17.72 5.31 -7.97
CA PRO A 35 -18.63 6.18 -7.24
C PRO A 35 -19.29 5.45 -6.06
N ILE A 36 -19.26 6.04 -4.86
CA ILE A 36 -19.96 5.48 -3.71
C ILE A 36 -21.47 5.40 -3.96
N ASP A 37 -22.09 4.28 -3.58
CA ASP A 37 -23.54 4.11 -3.66
C ASP A 37 -24.26 5.16 -2.79
N PRO A 38 -25.32 5.83 -3.31
CA PRO A 38 -26.02 6.88 -2.57
C PRO A 38 -26.65 6.46 -1.25
N LEU A 39 -27.01 5.17 -1.06
CA LEU A 39 -27.49 4.67 0.23
C LEU A 39 -26.32 4.46 1.20
N GLN A 40 -25.19 3.97 0.71
CA GLN A 40 -23.98 3.81 1.51
C GLN A 40 -23.41 5.14 1.96
N ALA A 41 -23.41 6.15 1.11
CA ALA A 41 -22.93 7.50 1.41
C ALA A 41 -23.65 8.18 2.61
N LYS A 42 -24.82 7.68 3.01
CA LYS A 42 -25.59 8.17 4.15
C LYS A 42 -25.17 7.57 5.49
N MET A 43 -24.29 6.57 5.47
CA MET A 43 -23.83 5.85 6.65
C MET A 43 -22.33 6.09 6.88
N LYS A 44 -21.93 6.09 8.15
CA LYS A 44 -20.54 6.06 8.57
C LYS A 44 -20.33 4.84 9.47
N ILE A 45 -19.41 3.99 9.10
CA ILE A 45 -19.08 2.81 9.91
C ILE A 45 -18.25 3.24 11.10
N ARG A 46 -18.64 2.76 12.28
CA ARG A 46 -17.89 2.99 13.51
C ARG A 46 -17.06 1.77 13.89
N HIS A 47 -17.65 0.57 13.80
CA HIS A 47 -16.97 -0.65 14.22
C HIS A 47 -17.48 -1.88 13.46
N TYR A 48 -16.58 -2.82 13.19
CA TYR A 48 -16.91 -4.19 12.81
C TYR A 48 -16.54 -5.16 13.92
N ARG A 49 -17.44 -6.09 14.24
CA ARG A 49 -17.14 -7.27 15.03
C ARG A 49 -17.37 -8.50 14.18
N LEU A 50 -16.30 -9.01 13.60
CA LEU A 50 -16.28 -10.15 12.71
C LEU A 50 -16.01 -11.43 13.50
N GLU A 51 -16.99 -12.34 13.56
CA GLU A 51 -16.85 -13.65 14.22
C GLU A 51 -17.00 -14.76 13.18
N LEU A 52 -15.91 -15.44 12.85
CA LEU A 52 -15.87 -16.49 11.82
C LEU A 52 -15.33 -17.81 12.36
N GLU A 53 -15.96 -18.90 11.97
CA GLU A 53 -15.37 -20.23 12.02
C GLU A 53 -14.75 -20.56 10.67
N LEU A 54 -13.46 -20.89 10.67
CA LEU A 54 -12.70 -21.28 9.49
C LEU A 54 -12.76 -22.81 9.35
N LEU A 55 -13.18 -23.28 8.18
CA LEU A 55 -13.40 -24.69 7.87
C LEU A 55 -12.43 -25.14 6.75
N PRO A 56 -11.16 -25.46 7.09
CA PRO A 56 -10.13 -25.76 6.09
C PRO A 56 -10.48 -26.92 5.17
N GLU A 57 -11.08 -27.98 5.70
CA GLU A 57 -11.42 -29.19 4.93
C GLU A 57 -12.42 -28.93 3.79
N THR A 58 -13.28 -27.93 3.96
CA THR A 58 -14.30 -27.55 2.98
C THR A 58 -13.98 -26.22 2.27
N GLN A 59 -12.88 -25.57 2.66
CA GLN A 59 -12.47 -24.26 2.17
C GLN A 59 -13.63 -23.26 2.26
N SER A 60 -14.20 -23.13 3.45
CA SER A 60 -15.39 -22.33 3.69
C SER A 60 -15.29 -21.58 5.02
N ILE A 61 -16.14 -20.57 5.17
CA ILE A 61 -16.31 -19.81 6.41
C ILE A 61 -17.77 -19.80 6.80
N GLN A 62 -18.03 -19.65 8.10
CA GLN A 62 -19.37 -19.39 8.64
C GLN A 62 -19.28 -18.53 9.88
N GLY A 63 -20.25 -17.65 10.08
CA GLY A 63 -20.27 -16.80 11.26
C GLY A 63 -21.15 -15.58 11.12
N SER A 64 -20.72 -14.47 11.67
CA SER A 64 -21.45 -13.21 11.57
C SER A 64 -20.50 -12.00 11.55
N ASN A 65 -20.96 -10.91 10.94
CA ASN A 65 -20.40 -9.59 11.16
C ASN A 65 -21.46 -8.71 11.86
N THR A 66 -21.07 -8.11 12.98
CA THR A 66 -21.87 -7.08 13.66
C THR A 66 -21.29 -5.73 13.28
N ILE A 67 -22.09 -4.93 12.60
CA ILE A 67 -21.72 -3.62 12.06
C ILE A 67 -22.34 -2.55 12.94
N THR A 68 -21.50 -1.72 13.57
CA THR A 68 -21.92 -0.51 14.26
C THR A 68 -21.71 0.69 13.34
N PHE A 69 -22.75 1.48 13.15
CA PHE A 69 -22.75 2.62 12.22
C PHE A 69 -23.45 3.84 12.80
N SER A 70 -23.30 4.96 12.14
CA SER A 70 -24.09 6.17 12.38
C SER A 70 -24.66 6.69 11.07
N ALA A 71 -25.78 7.38 11.14
CA ALA A 71 -26.41 8.07 10.02
C ALA A 71 -26.98 9.41 10.52
N GLU A 72 -26.92 10.43 9.67
CA GLU A 72 -27.43 11.78 10.03
C GLU A 72 -28.97 11.85 10.00
N GLU A 73 -29.60 10.95 9.28
CA GLU A 73 -31.05 10.86 9.13
C GLU A 73 -31.52 9.40 9.29
N LYS A 74 -32.84 9.22 9.56
CA LYS A 74 -33.42 7.89 9.56
C LYS A 74 -33.38 7.29 8.16
N LEU A 75 -32.88 6.08 8.05
CA LEU A 75 -32.76 5.37 6.79
C LEU A 75 -33.92 4.35 6.65
N ASP A 76 -34.52 4.31 5.48
CA ASP A 76 -35.53 3.30 5.13
C ASP A 76 -34.89 2.00 4.63
N THR A 77 -33.64 2.06 4.21
CA THR A 77 -32.84 0.92 3.75
C THR A 77 -31.40 1.11 4.17
N LEU A 78 -30.80 0.09 4.77
CA LEU A 78 -29.35 -0.01 5.00
C LEU A 78 -28.77 -0.89 3.89
N ARG A 79 -27.80 -0.38 3.15
CA ARG A 79 -27.14 -1.11 2.06
C ARG A 79 -25.71 -1.46 2.42
N PHE A 80 -25.41 -2.75 2.41
CA PHE A 80 -24.06 -3.31 2.50
C PHE A 80 -23.74 -4.12 1.25
N GLN A 81 -22.50 -4.57 1.13
CA GLN A 81 -22.06 -5.45 0.06
C GLN A 81 -21.53 -6.76 0.66
N LEU A 82 -21.88 -7.86 0.03
CA LEU A 82 -21.36 -9.20 0.26
C LEU A 82 -21.56 -9.99 -1.03
N ILE A 83 -20.58 -10.72 -1.47
CA ILE A 83 -20.71 -11.54 -2.69
C ILE A 83 -21.83 -12.58 -2.55
N ASN A 84 -22.53 -12.85 -3.65
CA ASN A 84 -23.69 -13.78 -3.66
C ASN A 84 -23.33 -15.25 -3.42
N GLU A 85 -22.03 -15.59 -3.42
CA GLU A 85 -21.51 -16.93 -3.08
C GLU A 85 -21.75 -17.29 -1.62
N TYR A 86 -21.92 -16.30 -0.76
CA TYR A 86 -22.29 -16.52 0.64
C TYR A 86 -23.81 -16.48 0.83
N GLU A 87 -24.31 -17.45 1.56
CA GLU A 87 -25.72 -17.50 1.99
C GLU A 87 -25.90 -16.73 3.30
N ILE A 88 -26.83 -15.78 3.31
CA ILE A 88 -27.22 -15.05 4.51
C ILE A 88 -28.36 -15.80 5.17
N SER A 89 -28.13 -16.35 6.37
CA SER A 89 -29.12 -17.14 7.10
C SER A 89 -30.13 -16.28 7.89
N LYS A 90 -29.68 -15.14 8.41
CA LYS A 90 -30.53 -14.16 9.12
C LYS A 90 -29.80 -12.84 9.32
N VAL A 91 -30.61 -11.78 9.55
CA VAL A 91 -30.16 -10.44 9.92
C VAL A 91 -30.90 -10.00 11.17
N LEU A 92 -30.17 -9.49 12.16
CA LEU A 92 -30.72 -9.01 13.43
C LEU A 92 -30.45 -7.52 13.63
N MET A 93 -31.45 -6.78 14.10
CA MET A 93 -31.30 -5.43 14.66
C MET A 93 -31.96 -5.43 16.05
N ASP A 94 -31.25 -4.96 17.09
CA ASP A 94 -31.70 -5.09 18.49
C ASP A 94 -32.11 -6.52 18.90
N GLY A 95 -31.39 -7.52 18.39
CA GLY A 95 -31.70 -8.93 18.64
C GLY A 95 -33.00 -9.45 17.97
N LYS A 96 -33.64 -8.64 17.14
CA LYS A 96 -34.88 -9.01 16.39
C LYS A 96 -34.51 -9.23 14.92
N GLU A 97 -35.09 -10.29 14.36
CA GLU A 97 -34.93 -10.59 12.94
C GLU A 97 -35.63 -9.54 12.07
N VAL A 98 -34.92 -9.07 11.04
CA VAL A 98 -35.39 -8.06 10.10
C VAL A 98 -35.41 -8.60 8.68
N LYS A 99 -36.21 -7.99 7.82
CA LYS A 99 -36.28 -8.36 6.40
C LYS A 99 -35.07 -7.82 5.65
N PHE A 100 -34.59 -8.61 4.71
CA PHE A 100 -33.48 -8.24 3.83
C PHE A 100 -33.69 -8.85 2.43
N THR A 101 -32.94 -8.32 1.46
CA THR A 101 -32.71 -8.93 0.14
C THR A 101 -31.23 -8.97 -0.12
N HIS A 102 -30.77 -10.03 -0.78
CA HIS A 102 -29.35 -10.18 -1.16
C HIS A 102 -29.28 -10.59 -2.63
N GLU A 103 -28.98 -9.63 -3.48
CA GLU A 103 -28.94 -9.81 -4.93
C GLU A 103 -27.83 -8.95 -5.55
N LYS A 104 -27.09 -9.50 -6.51
CA LYS A 104 -26.01 -8.79 -7.22
C LYS A 104 -24.96 -8.19 -6.27
N ASP A 105 -24.57 -8.97 -5.27
CA ASP A 105 -23.63 -8.61 -4.22
C ASP A 105 -24.07 -7.44 -3.34
N LEU A 106 -25.32 -7.00 -3.44
CA LEU A 106 -25.93 -5.96 -2.60
C LEU A 106 -26.86 -6.60 -1.57
N LEU A 107 -26.62 -6.25 -0.32
CA LEU A 107 -27.45 -6.61 0.82
C LEU A 107 -28.25 -5.39 1.28
N ASP A 108 -29.53 -5.37 0.96
CA ASP A 108 -30.47 -4.35 1.41
C ASP A 108 -31.25 -4.84 2.61
N ILE A 109 -31.16 -4.11 3.72
CA ILE A 109 -31.83 -4.44 4.99
C ILE A 109 -32.88 -3.38 5.27
N ILE A 110 -34.10 -3.82 5.59
CA ILE A 110 -35.20 -2.94 5.97
C ILE A 110 -35.19 -2.78 7.50
N PRO A 111 -34.72 -1.63 8.02
CA PRO A 111 -34.65 -1.43 9.46
C PRO A 111 -36.05 -1.40 10.08
N VAL A 112 -36.17 -1.97 11.28
CA VAL A 112 -37.35 -1.75 12.10
C VAL A 112 -37.35 -0.31 12.63
N ASP A 113 -38.50 0.16 13.10
CA ASP A 113 -38.61 1.50 13.67
C ASP A 113 -37.85 1.59 15.00
N CYS A 114 -36.57 1.80 14.90
CA CYS A 114 -35.65 1.87 16.03
C CYS A 114 -34.57 2.95 15.81
N THR A 115 -34.01 3.39 16.92
CA THR A 115 -32.83 4.23 16.96
C THR A 115 -31.53 3.37 16.94
N CYS A 116 -31.63 2.18 16.31
CA CYS A 116 -30.51 1.22 16.30
C CYS A 116 -29.40 1.72 15.42
N ASP A 117 -28.21 1.65 15.97
CA ASP A 117 -26.95 1.94 15.31
C ASP A 117 -26.14 0.66 15.02
N GLN A 118 -26.78 -0.51 15.14
CA GLN A 118 -26.12 -1.80 15.00
C GLN A 118 -26.96 -2.82 14.24
N VAL A 119 -26.31 -3.56 13.34
CA VAL A 119 -26.88 -4.69 12.63
C VAL A 119 -25.94 -5.88 12.69
N GLN A 120 -26.47 -7.09 12.95
CA GLN A 120 -25.72 -8.34 12.93
C GLN A 120 -26.22 -9.23 11.78
N ILE A 121 -25.28 -9.61 10.91
CA ILE A 121 -25.53 -10.37 9.68
C ILE A 121 -24.86 -11.73 9.83
N PHE A 122 -25.65 -12.82 9.79
CA PHE A 122 -25.15 -14.20 9.85
C PHE A 122 -25.09 -14.78 8.45
N TYR A 123 -23.92 -15.29 8.09
CA TYR A 123 -23.64 -15.77 6.74
C TYR A 123 -22.61 -16.89 6.74
N GLY A 124 -22.46 -17.54 5.60
CA GLY A 124 -21.42 -18.54 5.39
C GLY A 124 -21.50 -19.13 3.99
N GLY A 125 -20.46 -19.83 3.62
CA GLY A 125 -20.34 -20.45 2.30
C GLY A 125 -18.92 -20.84 1.94
N LYS A 126 -18.75 -21.29 0.70
CA LYS A 126 -17.42 -21.56 0.14
C LYS A 126 -16.70 -20.25 -0.13
N ASN A 127 -15.41 -20.27 0.13
CA ASN A 127 -14.57 -19.10 -0.11
C ASN A 127 -14.33 -18.90 -1.61
N PRO A 128 -14.37 -17.66 -2.12
CA PRO A 128 -13.91 -17.36 -3.46
C PRO A 128 -12.40 -17.60 -3.54
N ILE A 129 -11.98 -18.37 -4.52
CA ILE A 129 -10.56 -18.73 -4.70
C ILE A 129 -9.88 -17.67 -5.55
N ALA A 130 -8.78 -17.12 -5.03
CA ALA A 130 -7.96 -16.14 -5.74
C ALA A 130 -7.46 -16.69 -7.08
N GLN A 131 -7.60 -15.91 -8.14
CA GLN A 131 -7.20 -16.35 -9.48
C GLN A 131 -5.72 -16.01 -9.78
N ASN A 132 -5.24 -14.90 -9.26
CA ASN A 132 -3.85 -14.44 -9.43
C ASN A 132 -3.43 -13.61 -8.20
N PRO A 133 -3.32 -14.23 -7.01
CA PRO A 133 -3.04 -13.50 -5.78
C PRO A 133 -1.64 -12.86 -5.78
N PRO A 134 -1.49 -11.66 -5.22
CA PRO A 134 -2.52 -10.86 -4.57
C PRO A 134 -3.39 -10.00 -5.51
N TRP A 135 -3.02 -9.84 -6.79
CA TRP A 135 -3.60 -8.89 -7.77
C TRP A 135 -5.04 -9.21 -8.19
N THR A 136 -5.41 -10.48 -8.25
CA THR A 136 -6.82 -10.89 -8.36
C THR A 136 -7.09 -11.76 -7.15
N GLY A 137 -7.71 -11.14 -6.17
CA GLY A 137 -7.76 -11.61 -4.80
C GLY A 137 -8.78 -12.70 -4.54
N GLY A 138 -8.93 -12.99 -3.27
CA GLY A 138 -9.70 -14.09 -2.74
C GLY A 138 -8.89 -14.90 -1.73
N PHE A 139 -9.35 -16.10 -1.47
CA PHE A 139 -8.66 -17.04 -0.60
C PHE A 139 -7.68 -17.90 -1.40
N THR A 140 -6.42 -17.90 -0.97
CA THR A 140 -5.39 -18.80 -1.51
C THR A 140 -5.20 -19.95 -0.53
N TRP A 141 -5.56 -21.16 -0.96
CA TRP A 141 -5.43 -22.38 -0.17
C TRP A 141 -4.29 -23.23 -0.69
N GLU A 142 -3.31 -23.48 0.17
CA GLU A 142 -2.15 -24.30 -0.11
C GLU A 142 -1.92 -25.29 1.04
N LYS A 143 -0.87 -26.09 0.93
CA LYS A 143 -0.40 -27.03 1.94
C LYS A 143 1.04 -26.72 2.31
N ASP A 144 1.37 -26.87 3.60
CA ASP A 144 2.76 -26.90 4.04
C ASP A 144 3.44 -28.24 3.65
N LEU A 145 4.74 -28.38 3.92
CA LEU A 145 5.48 -29.61 3.59
C LEU A 145 5.02 -30.86 4.38
N LEU A 146 4.19 -30.68 5.41
CA LEU A 146 3.60 -31.77 6.20
C LEU A 146 2.15 -32.06 5.82
N ASP A 147 1.67 -31.49 4.69
CA ASP A 147 0.29 -31.64 4.18
C ASP A 147 -0.79 -30.98 5.04
N ASN A 148 -0.41 -30.04 5.94
CA ASN A 148 -1.36 -29.25 6.68
C ASN A 148 -1.90 -28.10 5.81
N HIS A 149 -3.14 -27.67 6.05
CA HIS A 149 -3.73 -26.52 5.35
C HIS A 149 -2.98 -25.23 5.70
N TRP A 150 -2.76 -24.43 4.69
CA TRP A 150 -2.20 -23.09 4.76
C TRP A 150 -3.02 -22.16 3.89
N MET A 151 -3.57 -21.11 4.48
CA MET A 151 -4.49 -20.22 3.81
C MET A 151 -4.11 -18.77 4.07
N GLY A 152 -4.13 -17.97 3.01
CA GLY A 152 -4.07 -16.52 3.08
C GLY A 152 -5.23 -15.87 2.31
N LEU A 153 -5.60 -14.67 2.70
CA LEU A 153 -6.63 -13.84 2.07
C LEU A 153 -5.96 -12.62 1.45
N SER A 154 -6.34 -12.25 0.22
CA SER A 154 -5.99 -10.98 -0.42
C SER A 154 -7.26 -10.37 -1.03
N SER A 155 -7.47 -9.06 -0.91
CA SER A 155 -8.74 -8.42 -1.29
C SER A 155 -8.60 -6.96 -1.77
N GLN A 156 -7.41 -6.51 -2.18
CA GLN A 156 -7.22 -5.12 -2.60
C GLN A 156 -8.07 -4.75 -3.82
N GLY A 157 -8.11 -5.62 -4.84
CA GLY A 157 -8.89 -5.36 -6.05
C GLY A 157 -10.39 -5.58 -5.87
N GLU A 158 -10.81 -6.42 -4.93
CA GLU A 158 -12.20 -6.86 -4.76
C GLU A 158 -12.90 -6.22 -3.57
N GLY A 159 -12.15 -5.74 -2.58
CA GLY A 159 -12.68 -5.20 -1.33
C GLY A 159 -13.07 -6.24 -0.29
N GLY A 160 -13.58 -5.77 0.86
CA GLY A 160 -13.99 -6.62 1.97
C GLY A 160 -15.21 -7.49 1.69
N LYS A 161 -16.03 -7.13 0.71
CA LYS A 161 -17.26 -7.89 0.32
C LYS A 161 -16.99 -9.34 -0.04
N ILE A 162 -15.76 -9.72 -0.37
CA ILE A 162 -15.42 -11.11 -0.71
C ILE A 162 -15.28 -12.04 0.50
N PHE A 163 -15.29 -11.51 1.72
CA PHE A 163 -15.23 -12.33 2.94
C PHE A 163 -16.13 -11.84 4.07
N MET A 164 -16.67 -10.61 4.03
CA MET A 164 -17.56 -10.08 5.05
C MET A 164 -18.58 -9.09 4.48
N PRO A 165 -19.81 -9.03 5.01
CA PRO A 165 -20.72 -7.93 4.69
C PRO A 165 -20.17 -6.61 5.23
N ALA A 166 -20.02 -5.61 4.35
CA ALA A 166 -19.40 -4.33 4.68
C ALA A 166 -20.06 -3.16 3.91
N LEU A 167 -19.86 -1.93 4.40
CA LEU A 167 -19.92 -0.75 3.54
C LEU A 167 -18.58 -0.73 2.78
N ASP A 168 -18.61 -1.28 1.57
CA ASP A 168 -17.37 -1.67 0.88
C ASP A 168 -16.94 -0.63 -0.17
N HIS A 169 -16.37 0.47 0.33
CA HIS A 169 -15.84 1.56 -0.49
C HIS A 169 -14.52 2.08 0.13
N PRO A 170 -13.51 2.49 -0.66
CA PRO A 170 -12.23 3.00 -0.15
C PRO A 170 -12.36 4.14 0.86
N SER A 171 -13.39 5.00 0.71
CA SER A 171 -13.66 6.09 1.65
C SER A 171 -14.27 5.66 2.98
N SER A 172 -14.49 4.35 3.20
CA SER A 172 -15.13 3.85 4.42
C SER A 172 -14.15 3.04 5.27
N GLU A 173 -13.84 3.57 6.44
CA GLU A 173 -13.06 2.90 7.47
C GLU A 173 -13.81 2.93 8.80
N PRO A 174 -13.86 1.82 9.56
CA PRO A 174 -14.45 1.82 10.89
C PRO A 174 -13.67 2.71 11.85
N SER A 175 -14.30 3.79 12.32
CA SER A 175 -13.65 4.82 13.13
C SER A 175 -13.22 4.37 14.53
N GLU A 176 -13.77 3.26 15.03
CA GLU A 176 -13.48 2.69 16.35
C GLU A 176 -12.72 1.35 16.22
N GLY A 177 -12.12 1.08 15.05
CA GLY A 177 -11.38 -0.15 14.79
C GLY A 177 -12.26 -1.37 14.59
N VAL A 178 -11.68 -2.56 14.77
CA VAL A 178 -12.37 -3.84 14.54
C VAL A 178 -12.02 -4.88 15.61
N ASP A 179 -13.02 -5.69 15.97
CA ASP A 179 -12.84 -6.96 16.67
C ASP A 179 -12.88 -8.12 15.67
N LEU A 180 -11.83 -8.91 15.61
CA LEU A 180 -11.66 -10.05 14.70
C LEU A 180 -11.56 -11.34 15.51
N ILE A 181 -12.58 -12.18 15.40
CA ILE A 181 -12.72 -13.37 16.23
C ILE A 181 -12.77 -14.58 15.32
N PHE A 182 -11.74 -15.41 15.38
CA PHE A 182 -11.63 -16.58 14.53
C PHE A 182 -11.61 -17.86 15.35
N THR A 183 -12.42 -18.82 14.92
CA THR A 183 -12.40 -20.19 15.47
C THR A 183 -11.89 -21.14 14.40
N ALA A 184 -10.83 -21.90 14.70
CA ALA A 184 -10.23 -22.85 13.79
C ALA A 184 -9.99 -24.20 14.47
N PRO A 185 -9.97 -25.34 13.73
CA PRO A 185 -9.58 -26.63 14.30
C PRO A 185 -8.15 -26.60 14.83
N LYS A 186 -7.86 -27.35 15.91
CA LYS A 186 -6.48 -27.60 16.30
C LYS A 186 -5.77 -28.45 15.25
N PRO A 187 -4.49 -28.22 14.97
CA PRO A 187 -3.54 -27.34 15.66
C PRO A 187 -3.35 -25.96 15.00
N TYR A 188 -4.25 -25.52 14.12
CA TYR A 188 -4.10 -24.28 13.35
C TYR A 188 -4.11 -23.05 14.23
N PHE A 189 -3.21 -22.12 13.91
CA PHE A 189 -3.19 -20.74 14.40
C PHE A 189 -3.77 -19.82 13.35
N VAL A 190 -4.44 -18.74 13.78
CA VAL A 190 -4.95 -17.70 12.91
C VAL A 190 -4.28 -16.38 13.28
N ALA A 191 -3.35 -15.93 12.43
CA ALA A 191 -2.74 -14.61 12.54
C ALA A 191 -3.66 -13.55 11.92
N SER A 192 -3.77 -12.37 12.55
CA SER A 192 -4.63 -11.29 12.07
C SER A 192 -4.13 -9.91 12.51
N ASN A 193 -4.82 -8.84 12.07
CA ASN A 193 -4.53 -7.44 12.40
C ASN A 193 -4.64 -7.16 13.91
N GLY A 194 -4.01 -6.08 14.36
CA GLY A 194 -4.12 -5.61 15.73
C GLY A 194 -3.41 -6.50 16.75
N ARG A 195 -3.86 -6.48 17.99
CA ARG A 195 -3.34 -7.29 19.10
C ARG A 195 -4.18 -8.52 19.36
N LEU A 196 -3.54 -9.63 19.72
CA LEU A 196 -4.22 -10.81 20.23
C LEU A 196 -4.67 -10.53 21.68
N ILE A 197 -5.96 -10.31 21.85
CA ILE A 197 -6.58 -10.01 23.17
C ILE A 197 -6.77 -11.29 23.97
N GLU A 198 -7.21 -12.36 23.30
CA GLU A 198 -7.52 -13.63 23.93
C GLU A 198 -7.30 -14.80 22.99
N SER A 199 -6.83 -15.92 23.50
CA SER A 199 -6.89 -17.21 22.85
C SER A 199 -7.47 -18.25 23.80
N GLN A 200 -8.50 -18.98 23.35
CA GLN A 200 -9.23 -19.93 24.17
C GLN A 200 -9.44 -21.26 23.46
N GLU A 201 -9.25 -22.35 24.20
CA GLU A 201 -9.65 -23.67 23.73
C GLU A 201 -11.16 -23.89 23.84
N VAL A 202 -11.78 -24.31 22.73
CA VAL A 202 -13.20 -24.67 22.66
C VAL A 202 -13.33 -26.07 22.06
N GLY A 203 -13.24 -27.09 22.91
CA GLY A 203 -13.22 -28.48 22.49
C GLY A 203 -12.00 -28.82 21.61
N GLN A 204 -12.22 -29.25 20.38
CA GLN A 204 -11.17 -29.55 19.40
C GLN A 204 -10.76 -28.35 18.55
N LYS A 205 -11.18 -27.16 18.93
CA LYS A 205 -10.90 -25.90 18.23
C LYS A 205 -10.17 -24.93 19.14
N MET A 206 -9.55 -23.92 18.51
CA MET A 206 -9.04 -22.72 19.16
C MET A 206 -9.85 -21.53 18.69
N ARG A 207 -10.18 -20.63 19.60
CA ARG A 207 -10.79 -19.33 19.33
C ARG A 207 -9.78 -18.24 19.63
N TYR A 208 -9.52 -17.38 18.65
CA TYR A 208 -8.59 -16.26 18.73
C TYR A 208 -9.38 -14.96 18.62
N HIS A 209 -9.15 -14.00 19.53
CA HIS A 209 -9.73 -12.68 19.49
C HIS A 209 -8.64 -11.65 19.29
N TRP A 210 -8.62 -11.05 18.12
CA TRP A 210 -7.76 -9.94 17.74
C TRP A 210 -8.56 -8.64 17.76
N GLN A 211 -7.88 -7.50 18.02
CA GLN A 211 -8.51 -6.18 18.04
C GLN A 211 -7.53 -5.14 17.51
N THR A 212 -7.98 -4.26 16.61
CA THR A 212 -7.24 -3.07 16.21
C THR A 212 -7.66 -1.89 17.07
N GLY A 213 -6.67 -1.06 17.48
CA GLY A 213 -6.91 0.20 18.18
C GLY A 213 -7.13 1.40 17.24
N TYR A 214 -7.00 1.18 15.93
CA TYR A 214 -7.00 2.22 14.91
C TYR A 214 -8.02 1.94 13.81
N PRO A 215 -8.44 2.99 13.05
CA PRO A 215 -9.17 2.78 11.80
C PRO A 215 -8.39 1.87 10.84
N ILE A 216 -9.12 1.13 10.03
CA ILE A 216 -8.53 0.18 9.09
C ILE A 216 -9.38 0.09 7.82
N SER A 217 -8.75 0.13 6.66
CA SER A 217 -9.46 -0.09 5.40
C SER A 217 -9.98 -1.52 5.29
N ASN A 218 -11.13 -1.70 4.66
CA ASN A 218 -11.77 -3.02 4.54
C ASN A 218 -10.87 -4.06 3.90
N TYR A 219 -10.07 -3.71 2.89
CA TYR A 219 -9.16 -4.65 2.24
C TYR A 219 -7.96 -5.05 3.11
N ASN A 220 -7.63 -4.21 4.09
CA ASN A 220 -6.56 -4.46 5.05
C ASN A 220 -6.97 -5.39 6.19
N ILE A 221 -8.29 -5.58 6.41
CA ILE A 221 -8.79 -6.57 7.37
C ILE A 221 -8.44 -7.95 6.84
N ASN A 222 -7.58 -8.66 7.58
CA ASN A 222 -6.99 -9.89 7.09
C ASN A 222 -6.84 -10.97 8.17
N PHE A 223 -6.78 -12.20 7.71
CA PHE A 223 -6.45 -13.36 8.53
C PHE A 223 -5.75 -14.43 7.71
N THR A 224 -4.74 -15.02 8.30
CA THR A 224 -3.93 -16.09 7.69
C THR A 224 -3.94 -17.29 8.62
N LEU A 225 -4.28 -18.47 8.07
CA LEU A 225 -4.37 -19.73 8.82
C LEU A 225 -3.21 -20.65 8.45
N GLY A 226 -2.55 -21.22 9.44
CA GLY A 226 -1.47 -22.19 9.24
C GLY A 226 -0.94 -22.77 10.55
N ILE A 227 0.11 -23.59 10.45
CA ILE A 227 0.87 -24.08 11.60
C ILE A 227 2.20 -23.33 11.59
N PHE A 228 2.27 -22.24 12.34
CA PHE A 228 3.40 -21.32 12.32
C PHE A 228 4.39 -21.57 13.46
N HIS A 229 5.62 -21.16 13.21
CA HIS A 229 6.63 -20.86 14.20
C HIS A 229 6.71 -19.35 14.38
N GLU A 230 6.58 -18.88 15.62
CA GLU A 230 6.66 -17.47 15.99
C GLU A 230 8.07 -17.13 16.49
N GLU A 231 8.59 -15.98 16.07
CA GLU A 231 9.70 -15.29 16.72
C GLU A 231 9.29 -13.84 16.97
N LYS A 232 9.74 -13.26 18.11
CA LYS A 232 9.34 -11.92 18.51
C LYS A 232 10.42 -11.19 19.29
N LEU A 233 10.30 -9.86 19.28
CA LEU A 233 11.09 -8.95 20.12
C LEU A 233 10.24 -7.72 20.48
N ASP A 234 10.72 -6.97 21.45
CA ASP A 234 10.20 -5.65 21.77
C ASP A 234 11.00 -4.60 21.01
N PHE A 235 10.35 -3.92 20.07
CA PHE A 235 10.95 -2.83 19.28
C PHE A 235 10.76 -1.50 20.00
N THR A 236 11.83 -0.72 20.14
CA THR A 236 11.72 0.65 20.65
C THR A 236 11.69 1.63 19.50
N SER A 237 10.54 2.26 19.29
CA SER A 237 10.30 3.27 18.26
C SER A 237 11.11 4.55 18.55
N VAL A 238 11.30 5.37 17.51
CA VAL A 238 11.87 6.74 17.66
C VAL A 238 11.02 7.66 18.54
N SER A 239 9.75 7.32 18.79
CA SER A 239 8.90 7.99 19.79
C SER A 239 9.25 7.62 21.23
N GLY A 240 9.99 6.54 21.43
CA GLY A 240 10.29 5.95 22.74
C GLY A 240 9.28 4.90 23.19
N GLU A 241 8.22 4.64 22.42
CA GLU A 241 7.26 3.59 22.70
C GLU A 241 7.86 2.21 22.41
N VAL A 242 7.45 1.23 23.21
CA VAL A 242 7.87 -0.17 23.04
C VAL A 242 6.73 -0.94 22.38
N ILE A 243 6.98 -1.42 21.17
CA ILE A 243 5.97 -2.04 20.30
C ILE A 243 6.34 -3.51 20.11
N PRO A 244 5.40 -4.46 20.29
CA PRO A 244 5.65 -5.87 19.96
C PRO A 244 5.95 -6.03 18.47
N MET A 245 7.08 -6.65 18.14
CA MET A 245 7.45 -7.01 16.77
C MET A 245 7.45 -8.52 16.64
N GLN A 246 6.70 -9.06 15.68
CA GLN A 246 6.40 -10.49 15.56
C GLN A 246 6.51 -10.98 14.12
N VAL A 247 7.04 -12.18 13.94
CA VAL A 247 7.12 -12.85 12.64
C VAL A 247 6.60 -14.26 12.78
N TRP A 248 5.65 -14.65 11.93
CA TRP A 248 5.13 -16.01 11.84
C TRP A 248 5.53 -16.63 10.51
N VAL A 249 6.25 -17.76 10.55
CA VAL A 249 6.64 -18.52 9.37
C VAL A 249 6.21 -19.97 9.51
N LEU A 250 6.04 -20.67 8.40
CA LEU A 250 5.77 -22.11 8.41
C LEU A 250 6.88 -22.88 9.13
N GLN A 251 6.56 -24.04 9.69
CA GLN A 251 7.52 -24.83 10.50
C GLN A 251 8.80 -25.20 9.73
N GLU A 252 8.70 -25.46 8.44
CA GLU A 252 9.84 -25.72 7.56
C GLU A 252 10.78 -24.53 7.41
N ASN A 253 10.29 -23.31 7.60
CA ASN A 253 11.05 -22.07 7.47
C ASN A 253 11.56 -21.52 8.81
N ARG A 254 11.34 -22.20 9.93
CA ARG A 254 11.74 -21.76 11.28
C ARG A 254 13.21 -21.35 11.42
N ALA A 255 14.09 -21.95 10.60
CA ALA A 255 15.52 -21.60 10.63
C ALA A 255 15.82 -20.19 10.09
N LYS A 256 14.88 -19.59 9.34
CA LYS A 256 15.01 -18.27 8.69
C LYS A 256 14.33 -17.14 9.46
N VAL A 257 13.48 -17.49 10.45
CA VAL A 257 12.61 -16.52 11.15
C VAL A 257 13.38 -15.40 11.85
N LYS A 258 14.52 -15.73 12.50
CA LYS A 258 15.33 -14.72 13.20
C LYS A 258 15.97 -13.72 12.26
N GLU A 259 16.38 -14.17 11.08
CA GLU A 259 16.92 -13.30 10.05
C GLU A 259 15.83 -12.38 9.50
N LEU A 260 14.62 -12.89 9.25
CA LEU A 260 13.48 -12.10 8.81
C LEU A 260 13.08 -11.05 9.86
N LEU A 261 13.06 -11.43 11.14
CA LEU A 261 12.78 -10.51 12.25
C LEU A 261 13.81 -9.37 12.35
N GLU A 262 15.10 -9.68 12.15
CA GLU A 262 16.16 -8.65 12.14
C GLU A 262 16.00 -7.71 10.93
N LEU A 263 15.62 -8.25 9.76
CA LEU A 263 15.36 -7.43 8.58
C LEU A 263 14.11 -6.56 8.75
N LEU A 264 13.06 -7.07 9.40
CA LEU A 264 11.88 -6.30 9.76
C LEU A 264 12.26 -5.11 10.65
N LYS A 265 13.09 -5.36 11.67
CA LYS A 265 13.60 -4.30 12.55
C LYS A 265 14.38 -3.23 11.79
N ILE A 266 15.35 -3.62 10.95
CA ILE A 266 16.15 -2.68 10.14
C ILE A 266 15.26 -1.88 9.19
N SER A 267 14.27 -2.52 8.58
CA SER A 267 13.30 -1.87 7.71
C SER A 267 12.46 -0.85 8.47
N THR A 268 11.97 -1.19 9.67
CA THR A 268 11.21 -0.27 10.52
C THR A 268 12.05 0.93 10.95
N GLU A 269 13.28 0.71 11.40
CA GLU A 269 14.22 1.79 11.77
C GLU A 269 14.49 2.74 10.59
N THR A 270 14.58 2.18 9.37
CA THR A 270 14.80 2.97 8.15
C THR A 270 13.56 3.80 7.80
N GLN A 271 12.37 3.23 7.82
CA GLN A 271 11.11 3.94 7.56
C GLN A 271 10.87 5.04 8.61
N GLU A 272 11.06 4.74 9.90
CA GLU A 272 10.90 5.72 10.99
C GLU A 272 11.82 6.93 10.86
N LYS A 273 13.03 6.72 10.38
CA LYS A 273 13.99 7.80 10.16
C LYS A 273 13.45 8.88 9.23
N TYR A 274 12.81 8.46 8.14
CA TYR A 274 12.35 9.36 7.08
C TYR A 274 10.91 9.81 7.27
N PHE A 275 10.03 8.95 7.79
CA PHE A 275 8.59 9.18 7.84
C PHE A 275 8.04 9.37 9.27
N GLY A 276 8.86 9.20 10.30
CA GLY A 276 8.44 9.34 11.69
C GLY A 276 8.06 8.02 12.34
N PRO A 277 7.62 8.03 13.61
CA PRO A 277 7.37 6.83 14.39
C PRO A 277 6.38 5.88 13.71
N PHE A 278 6.50 4.59 14.02
CA PHE A 278 5.58 3.56 13.54
C PHE A 278 4.13 3.96 13.88
N PRO A 279 3.21 3.91 12.90
CA PRO A 279 1.90 4.55 13.05
C PRO A 279 0.95 3.88 14.05
N PHE A 280 1.07 2.56 14.22
CA PHE A 280 0.11 1.74 14.95
C PHE A 280 0.73 1.17 16.23
N SER A 281 1.29 2.08 17.05
CA SER A 281 2.09 1.71 18.23
C SER A 281 1.30 0.97 19.31
N GLU A 282 -0.01 1.16 19.40
CA GLU A 282 -0.88 0.42 20.31
C GLU A 282 -1.17 -1.02 19.83
N ASP A 283 -0.90 -1.33 18.57
CA ASP A 283 -1.11 -2.66 18.01
C ASP A 283 0.21 -3.48 18.00
N LYS A 284 0.79 -3.74 16.85
CA LYS A 284 2.05 -4.47 16.69
C LYS A 284 2.69 -4.20 15.33
N ILE A 285 3.96 -4.51 15.20
CA ILE A 285 4.65 -4.62 13.91
C ILE A 285 4.75 -6.10 13.58
N ALA A 286 4.09 -6.57 12.52
CA ALA A 286 4.16 -8.00 12.27
C ALA A 286 4.12 -8.39 10.78
N VAL A 287 4.66 -9.59 10.55
CA VAL A 287 4.71 -10.24 9.24
C VAL A 287 4.29 -11.70 9.39
N VAL A 288 3.48 -12.17 8.47
CA VAL A 288 3.07 -13.58 8.38
C VAL A 288 3.40 -14.15 7.01
N GLU A 289 3.98 -15.35 6.98
CA GLU A 289 4.22 -16.07 5.73
C GLU A 289 2.89 -16.48 5.09
N THR A 290 2.71 -16.12 3.81
CA THR A 290 1.48 -16.32 3.03
C THR A 290 1.74 -17.13 1.77
N PRO A 291 0.71 -17.84 1.24
CA PRO A 291 0.82 -18.62 -0.01
C PRO A 291 0.76 -17.75 -1.28
N TYR A 292 1.03 -16.46 -1.17
CA TYR A 292 1.14 -15.50 -2.26
C TYR A 292 2.23 -14.47 -1.95
N LEU A 293 2.55 -13.60 -2.92
CA LEU A 293 3.75 -12.76 -2.86
C LEU A 293 3.81 -11.84 -1.65
N GLY A 294 2.88 -10.92 -1.52
CA GLY A 294 2.82 -9.93 -0.43
C GLY A 294 1.60 -9.05 -0.53
N MET A 295 1.27 -8.41 0.57
CA MET A 295 0.22 -7.41 0.71
C MET A 295 0.45 -6.60 2.00
N GLU A 296 0.07 -5.34 1.95
CA GLU A 296 0.26 -4.35 3.01
C GLU A 296 -0.78 -4.40 4.14
N HIS A 297 -1.29 -5.58 4.49
CA HIS A 297 -2.31 -5.70 5.54
C HIS A 297 -1.85 -5.05 6.83
N GLN A 298 -2.58 -4.03 7.28
CA GLN A 298 -2.23 -3.21 8.45
C GLN A 298 -1.82 -4.05 9.66
N THR A 299 -0.62 -3.83 10.17
CA THR A 299 -0.03 -4.49 11.34
C THR A 299 0.20 -6.01 11.22
N ILE A 300 -0.02 -6.60 10.05
CA ILE A 300 0.20 -8.03 9.75
C ILE A 300 0.54 -8.22 8.27
N ASN A 301 1.64 -7.62 7.79
CA ASN A 301 1.99 -7.67 6.38
C ASN A 301 2.16 -9.11 5.89
N ALA A 302 1.63 -9.41 4.71
CA ALA A 302 1.78 -10.70 4.07
C ALA A 302 3.17 -10.88 3.46
N TYR A 303 3.76 -12.07 3.57
CA TYR A 303 5.11 -12.32 3.13
C TYR A 303 5.25 -13.65 2.37
N GLY A 304 5.53 -13.58 1.08
CA GLY A 304 5.78 -14.73 0.21
C GLY A 304 7.03 -14.60 -0.66
N ASN A 305 8.03 -13.80 -0.24
CA ASN A 305 9.29 -13.60 -1.00
C ASN A 305 10.25 -14.81 -0.94
N ASN A 306 9.84 -15.92 -0.32
CA ASN A 306 10.68 -17.10 -0.15
C ASN A 306 12.06 -16.82 0.46
N PHE A 307 12.17 -15.79 1.30
CA PHE A 307 13.39 -15.37 2.01
C PHE A 307 14.55 -15.03 1.05
N GLN A 308 14.23 -14.33 -0.04
CA GLN A 308 15.22 -13.88 -1.02
C GLN A 308 15.78 -12.52 -0.62
N PHE A 309 16.98 -12.51 -0.07
CA PHE A 309 17.66 -11.33 0.39
C PHE A 309 18.84 -10.97 -0.51
N VAL A 310 19.10 -9.67 -0.67
CA VAL A 310 20.30 -9.17 -1.37
C VAL A 310 21.20 -8.40 -0.40
N PRO A 311 22.54 -8.57 -0.48
CA PRO A 311 23.46 -7.79 0.34
C PRO A 311 23.39 -6.30 -0.02
N MET A 312 23.31 -5.44 1.03
CA MET A 312 23.32 -3.99 0.91
C MET A 312 24.25 -3.39 1.99
N GLY A 313 25.49 -3.08 1.61
CA GLY A 313 26.46 -2.61 2.58
C GLY A 313 26.72 -3.63 3.70
N LYS A 314 26.36 -3.27 4.94
CA LYS A 314 26.50 -4.13 6.13
C LYS A 314 25.22 -4.90 6.46
N VAL A 315 24.13 -4.64 5.77
CA VAL A 315 22.82 -5.25 5.98
C VAL A 315 22.39 -6.07 4.77
N LYS A 316 21.28 -6.75 4.86
CA LYS A 316 20.59 -7.36 3.74
C LYS A 316 19.33 -6.56 3.42
N TYR A 317 18.89 -6.60 2.21
CA TYR A 317 17.66 -5.99 1.72
C TYR A 317 16.71 -7.06 1.25
N ASP A 318 15.52 -7.08 1.82
CA ASP A 318 14.36 -7.80 1.33
C ASP A 318 13.39 -6.76 0.76
N TRP A 319 13.23 -6.79 -0.55
CA TRP A 319 12.45 -5.76 -1.24
C TRP A 319 10.97 -5.82 -0.87
N LEU A 320 10.40 -7.03 -0.75
CA LEU A 320 9.00 -7.21 -0.42
C LEU A 320 8.73 -6.78 1.03
N LEU A 321 9.51 -7.31 1.98
CA LEU A 321 9.38 -6.96 3.38
C LEU A 321 9.44 -5.46 3.63
N HIS A 322 10.39 -4.77 2.96
CA HIS A 322 10.57 -3.33 3.14
C HIS A 322 9.45 -2.52 2.50
N HIS A 323 8.98 -2.96 1.32
CA HIS A 323 7.87 -2.36 0.59
C HIS A 323 6.56 -2.47 1.38
N GLU A 324 6.14 -3.70 1.72
CA GLU A 324 4.87 -3.92 2.44
C GLU A 324 4.86 -3.22 3.81
N LEU A 325 6.01 -3.18 4.50
CA LEU A 325 6.13 -2.40 5.73
C LEU A 325 6.02 -0.89 5.50
N GLY A 326 6.50 -0.37 4.37
CA GLY A 326 6.40 1.05 4.01
C GLY A 326 4.96 1.54 3.91
N HIS A 327 4.06 0.66 3.51
CA HIS A 327 2.64 0.93 3.45
C HIS A 327 1.99 1.21 4.80
N GLU A 328 2.60 0.85 5.93
CA GLU A 328 2.09 1.26 7.24
C GLU A 328 2.00 2.79 7.36
N TRP A 329 2.93 3.54 6.73
CA TRP A 329 2.87 4.99 6.62
C TRP A 329 2.06 5.47 5.41
N TRP A 330 2.22 4.82 4.23
CA TRP A 330 1.65 5.22 2.94
C TRP A 330 0.68 4.17 2.42
N GLY A 331 -0.58 4.30 2.78
CA GLY A 331 -1.65 3.33 2.49
C GLY A 331 -2.48 3.04 3.73
N ASN A 332 -1.84 2.73 4.87
CA ASN A 332 -2.56 2.41 6.09
C ASN A 332 -2.80 3.65 6.97
N LYS A 333 -1.77 4.47 7.24
CA LYS A 333 -1.92 5.72 8.00
C LYS A 333 -2.39 6.89 7.13
N VAL A 334 -1.69 7.12 6.01
CA VAL A 334 -2.05 8.12 5.00
C VAL A 334 -2.74 7.36 3.88
N THR A 335 -4.06 7.35 3.91
CA THR A 335 -4.90 6.55 3.02
C THR A 335 -5.68 7.45 2.06
N VAL A 336 -5.92 7.00 0.83
CA VAL A 336 -6.70 7.74 -0.15
C VAL A 336 -8.18 7.38 -0.06
N SER A 337 -9.05 8.37 -0.34
CA SER A 337 -10.50 8.17 -0.37
C SER A 337 -11.02 7.68 -1.73
N ASP A 338 -10.18 7.75 -2.76
CA ASP A 338 -10.49 7.41 -4.16
C ASP A 338 -9.25 6.75 -4.78
N TRP A 339 -9.43 5.63 -5.44
CA TRP A 339 -8.34 4.93 -6.12
C TRP A 339 -7.64 5.75 -7.21
N ALA A 340 -8.29 6.82 -7.69
CA ALA A 340 -7.65 7.79 -8.58
C ALA A 340 -6.30 8.30 -8.05
N ASP A 341 -6.15 8.36 -6.73
CA ASP A 341 -4.98 8.87 -6.01
C ASP A 341 -4.05 7.75 -5.47
N MET A 342 -4.23 6.50 -5.90
CA MET A 342 -3.52 5.29 -5.43
C MET A 342 -1.99 5.42 -5.46
N TRP A 343 -1.45 6.28 -6.32
CA TRP A 343 -0.01 6.56 -6.38
C TRP A 343 0.57 7.08 -5.05
N ILE A 344 -0.26 7.66 -4.17
CA ILE A 344 0.16 8.09 -2.82
C ILE A 344 0.54 6.87 -1.99
N HIS A 345 -0.20 5.76 -2.11
CA HIS A 345 0.19 4.50 -1.50
C HIS A 345 1.47 3.96 -2.13
N GLU A 346 1.44 3.72 -3.44
CA GLU A 346 2.46 2.96 -4.14
C GLU A 346 3.74 3.76 -4.45
N GLY A 347 3.56 5.00 -4.92
CA GLY A 347 4.69 5.84 -5.34
C GLY A 347 5.55 6.32 -4.18
N LEU A 348 4.93 6.66 -3.04
CA LEU A 348 5.66 7.07 -1.84
C LEU A 348 6.31 5.87 -1.14
N THR A 349 5.65 4.71 -1.13
CA THR A 349 6.24 3.46 -0.63
C THR A 349 7.41 3.02 -1.50
N ALA A 350 7.27 3.00 -2.83
CA ALA A 350 8.37 2.70 -3.75
C ALA A 350 9.54 3.69 -3.62
N TYR A 351 9.26 4.96 -3.30
CA TYR A 351 10.31 5.92 -2.98
C TYR A 351 11.00 5.57 -1.65
N GLY A 352 10.25 5.08 -0.66
CA GLY A 352 10.79 4.52 0.59
C GLY A 352 11.78 3.37 0.35
N ASP A 353 11.49 2.49 -0.63
CA ASP A 353 12.41 1.44 -1.05
C ASP A 353 13.75 2.02 -1.53
N TRP A 354 13.72 3.13 -2.27
CA TRP A 354 14.94 3.78 -2.74
C TRP A 354 15.70 4.46 -1.61
N LEU A 355 15.02 4.92 -0.57
CA LEU A 355 15.66 5.48 0.63
C LEU A 355 16.43 4.42 1.43
N PHE A 356 16.03 3.15 1.38
CA PHE A 356 16.83 2.06 1.94
C PHE A 356 18.22 1.97 1.27
N PHE A 357 18.27 2.13 -0.06
CA PHE A 357 19.55 2.19 -0.79
C PHE A 357 20.38 3.42 -0.42
N TRP A 358 19.73 4.56 -0.21
CA TRP A 358 20.39 5.76 0.26
C TRP A 358 21.03 5.57 1.64
N GLU A 359 20.28 4.98 2.57
CA GLU A 359 20.69 4.80 3.96
C GLU A 359 21.82 3.78 4.11
N HIS A 360 21.69 2.63 3.48
CA HIS A 360 22.58 1.48 3.69
C HIS A 360 23.63 1.30 2.60
N GLY A 361 23.40 1.82 1.40
CA GLY A 361 24.31 1.73 0.26
C GLY A 361 24.96 3.06 -0.15
N GLY A 362 24.47 4.17 0.40
CA GLY A 362 24.93 5.52 0.10
C GLY A 362 24.44 6.09 -1.23
N PRO A 363 24.85 7.34 -1.57
CA PRO A 363 24.37 8.04 -2.76
C PRO A 363 24.56 7.26 -4.07
N GLU A 364 25.69 6.58 -4.23
CA GLU A 364 26.00 5.82 -5.44
C GLU A 364 24.97 4.69 -5.66
N ALA A 365 24.65 3.93 -4.60
CA ALA A 365 23.65 2.85 -4.67
C ALA A 365 22.24 3.41 -4.95
N TYR A 366 21.88 4.51 -4.32
CA TYR A 366 20.60 5.18 -4.55
C TYR A 366 20.44 5.62 -6.01
N PHE A 367 21.37 6.40 -6.55
CA PHE A 367 21.27 6.86 -7.94
C PHE A 367 21.37 5.71 -8.96
N ALA A 368 22.10 4.65 -8.64
CA ALA A 368 22.12 3.44 -9.47
C ALA A 368 20.74 2.75 -9.50
N LYS A 369 20.05 2.67 -8.35
CA LYS A 369 18.67 2.14 -8.24
C LYS A 369 17.70 3.01 -9.03
N VAL A 370 17.67 4.32 -8.81
CA VAL A 370 16.81 5.26 -9.55
C VAL A 370 17.01 5.14 -11.06
N LYS A 371 18.27 5.11 -11.50
CA LYS A 371 18.60 4.98 -12.92
C LYS A 371 18.18 3.64 -13.53
N ALA A 372 18.23 2.56 -12.76
CA ALA A 372 17.77 1.25 -13.21
C ALA A 372 16.26 1.23 -13.41
N GLU A 373 15.51 1.74 -12.42
CA GLU A 373 14.05 1.77 -12.44
C GLU A 373 13.50 2.73 -13.52
N SER A 374 14.07 3.93 -13.64
CA SER A 374 13.62 4.95 -14.59
C SER A 374 13.62 4.50 -16.05
N ARG A 375 14.45 3.51 -16.40
CA ARG A 375 14.52 2.97 -17.77
C ARG A 375 13.29 2.17 -18.18
N ASN A 376 12.53 1.68 -17.21
CA ASN A 376 11.39 0.79 -17.43
C ASN A 376 10.05 1.52 -17.39
N VAL A 377 10.04 2.84 -17.17
CA VAL A 377 8.79 3.63 -17.14
C VAL A 377 8.34 3.93 -18.57
N PRO A 378 7.17 3.46 -18.99
CA PRO A 378 6.69 3.64 -20.35
C PRO A 378 6.17 5.04 -20.64
N HIS A 379 5.83 5.83 -19.62
CA HIS A 379 5.14 7.13 -19.73
C HIS A 379 3.85 7.06 -20.55
N ALA A 380 3.10 5.96 -20.43
CA ALA A 380 1.90 5.69 -21.21
C ALA A 380 0.62 6.22 -20.55
N LYS A 381 0.62 6.32 -19.20
CA LYS A 381 -0.51 6.83 -18.43
C LYS A 381 -0.07 8.00 -17.52
N PRO A 382 -0.97 8.95 -17.17
CA PRO A 382 -0.78 9.84 -16.04
C PRO A 382 -0.59 9.01 -14.77
N VAL A 383 0.02 9.60 -13.74
CA VAL A 383 0.17 8.97 -12.42
C VAL A 383 -1.17 8.98 -11.67
N VAL A 384 -1.88 10.10 -11.75
CA VAL A 384 -3.22 10.28 -11.17
C VAL A 384 -4.27 9.86 -12.19
N SER A 385 -5.15 8.96 -11.79
CA SER A 385 -6.28 8.49 -12.61
C SER A 385 -7.47 9.46 -12.56
N PRO A 386 -8.49 9.31 -13.40
CA PRO A 386 -9.72 10.11 -13.32
C PRO A 386 -10.41 9.92 -11.95
N PRO A 387 -11.08 10.96 -11.40
CA PRO A 387 -11.85 10.83 -10.17
C PRO A 387 -12.93 9.75 -10.26
N ASN A 388 -13.19 9.08 -9.13
CA ASN A 388 -14.07 7.93 -9.00
C ASN A 388 -13.62 6.74 -9.86
N SER A 389 -12.33 6.50 -9.96
CA SER A 389 -11.81 5.27 -10.56
C SER A 389 -12.03 4.07 -9.65
N THR A 390 -12.27 2.94 -10.27
CA THR A 390 -12.17 1.66 -9.59
C THR A 390 -10.69 1.26 -9.43
N GLU A 391 -10.42 0.23 -8.65
CA GLU A 391 -9.05 -0.27 -8.49
C GLU A 391 -8.49 -0.75 -9.85
N GLU A 392 -9.24 -1.52 -10.63
CA GLU A 392 -8.84 -2.01 -11.97
C GLU A 392 -8.48 -0.87 -12.92
N GLU A 393 -9.21 0.25 -12.87
CA GLU A 393 -8.95 1.43 -13.72
C GLU A 393 -7.68 2.18 -13.27
N ALA A 394 -7.46 2.28 -11.96
CA ALA A 394 -6.37 3.05 -11.35
C ALA A 394 -5.06 2.26 -11.27
N TYR A 395 -5.13 0.93 -11.15
CA TYR A 395 -3.96 0.08 -10.97
C TYR A 395 -3.16 -0.06 -12.26
N HIS A 396 -1.94 0.45 -12.27
CA HIS A 396 -1.00 0.30 -13.38
C HIS A 396 0.44 0.56 -12.91
N PRO A 397 1.47 0.02 -13.59
CA PRO A 397 2.86 0.10 -13.13
C PRO A 397 3.41 1.51 -12.90
N GLU A 398 2.82 2.54 -13.51
CA GLU A 398 3.31 3.91 -13.38
C GLU A 398 2.96 4.56 -12.03
N ILE A 399 1.96 4.05 -11.29
CA ILE A 399 1.67 4.56 -9.94
C ILE A 399 2.84 4.26 -8.99
N TYR A 400 3.58 3.17 -9.22
CA TYR A 400 4.79 2.77 -8.49
C TYR A 400 6.01 3.59 -8.92
N THR A 401 6.63 3.19 -10.03
CA THR A 401 7.94 3.71 -10.42
C THR A 401 7.90 5.17 -10.86
N LYS A 402 6.88 5.57 -11.67
CA LYS A 402 6.76 6.98 -12.07
C LYS A 402 6.33 7.84 -10.89
N GLY A 403 5.44 7.34 -10.00
CA GLY A 403 5.12 7.98 -8.74
C GLY A 403 6.36 8.24 -7.89
N ALA A 404 7.20 7.23 -7.69
CA ALA A 404 8.47 7.36 -6.98
C ALA A 404 9.44 8.34 -7.67
N LEU A 405 9.48 8.38 -9.00
CA LEU A 405 10.30 9.35 -9.76
C LEU A 405 9.78 10.78 -9.59
N VAL A 406 8.48 11.00 -9.43
CA VAL A 406 7.94 12.32 -9.11
C VAL A 406 8.45 12.78 -7.74
N ILE A 407 8.44 11.90 -6.74
CA ILE A 407 8.96 12.21 -5.40
C ILE A 407 10.48 12.42 -5.42
N HIS A 408 11.21 11.60 -6.17
CA HIS A 408 12.65 11.78 -6.41
C HIS A 408 12.95 13.15 -7.05
N ALA A 409 12.20 13.51 -8.10
CA ALA A 409 12.35 14.80 -8.77
C ALA A 409 11.99 15.96 -7.84
N LEU A 410 10.96 15.82 -7.01
CA LEU A 410 10.58 16.80 -5.99
C LEU A 410 11.73 17.02 -4.99
N ARG A 411 12.38 15.96 -4.52
CA ARG A 411 13.61 16.06 -3.70
C ARG A 411 14.70 16.82 -4.44
N GLY A 412 14.90 16.49 -5.73
CA GLY A 412 15.86 17.22 -6.59
C GLY A 412 15.54 18.72 -6.71
N VAL A 413 14.25 19.08 -6.80
CA VAL A 413 13.80 20.49 -6.90
C VAL A 413 13.95 21.23 -5.57
N LEU A 414 13.56 20.61 -4.45
CA LEU A 414 13.53 21.24 -3.13
C LEU A 414 14.90 21.21 -2.43
N GLY A 415 15.69 20.16 -2.63
CA GLY A 415 16.84 19.82 -1.81
C GLY A 415 16.46 19.14 -0.50
N ASP A 416 17.39 18.42 0.10
CA ASP A 416 17.15 17.58 1.29
C ASP A 416 16.63 18.35 2.50
N GLU A 417 17.10 19.60 2.68
CA GLU A 417 16.76 20.47 3.81
C GLU A 417 15.28 20.87 3.85
N LEU A 418 14.62 20.97 2.70
CA LEU A 418 13.18 21.28 2.62
C LEU A 418 12.36 20.02 2.38
N PHE A 419 12.87 19.08 1.59
CA PHE A 419 12.12 17.89 1.18
C PHE A 419 11.79 16.96 2.34
N PHE A 420 12.79 16.47 3.08
CA PHE A 420 12.54 15.50 4.15
C PHE A 420 11.67 16.05 5.29
N PRO A 421 11.88 17.29 5.77
CA PRO A 421 10.96 17.86 6.75
C PRO A 421 9.53 18.00 6.23
N ALA A 422 9.33 18.34 4.94
CA ALA A 422 7.99 18.49 4.35
C ALA A 422 7.26 17.15 4.27
N ILE A 423 7.93 16.10 3.77
CA ILE A 423 7.35 14.74 3.70
C ILE A 423 6.99 14.23 5.08
N LYS A 424 7.92 14.35 6.04
CA LYS A 424 7.68 13.93 7.42
C LYS A 424 6.54 14.72 8.07
N ALA A 425 6.46 16.02 7.84
CA ALA A 425 5.39 16.85 8.36
C ALA A 425 4.02 16.46 7.80
N PHE A 426 3.94 16.06 6.52
CA PHE A 426 2.68 15.60 5.92
C PHE A 426 2.18 14.31 6.59
N VAL A 427 3.06 13.32 6.75
CA VAL A 427 2.73 12.04 7.42
C VAL A 427 2.33 12.21 8.88
N MET A 428 2.84 13.26 9.55
CA MET A 428 2.59 13.52 10.97
C MET A 428 1.43 14.48 11.21
N ASP A 429 0.83 15.03 10.17
CA ASP A 429 -0.27 16.00 10.29
C ASP A 429 -1.60 15.28 10.41
N GLU A 430 -2.29 15.46 11.53
CA GLU A 430 -3.58 14.83 11.84
C GLU A 430 -4.67 15.12 10.79
N ARG A 431 -4.53 16.18 10.00
CA ARG A 431 -5.46 16.52 8.93
C ARG A 431 -5.42 15.54 7.75
N PHE A 432 -4.38 14.71 7.66
CA PHE A 432 -4.09 13.86 6.50
C PHE A 432 -3.83 12.40 6.90
N THR A 433 -4.23 12.00 8.09
CA THR A 433 -3.92 10.68 8.62
C THR A 433 -5.15 10.01 9.22
N TYR A 434 -5.13 8.70 9.24
CA TYR A 434 -6.20 7.83 9.75
C TYR A 434 -7.54 8.15 9.06
N LEU A 435 -8.58 8.52 9.80
CA LEU A 435 -9.92 8.85 9.26
C LEU A 435 -9.95 10.07 8.32
N ASN A 436 -8.90 10.87 8.31
CA ASN A 436 -8.78 12.02 7.42
C ASN A 436 -8.05 11.61 6.13
N GLN A 437 -8.78 10.88 5.29
CA GLN A 437 -8.29 10.38 4.01
C GLN A 437 -7.91 11.52 3.07
N VAL A 438 -6.93 11.26 2.20
CA VAL A 438 -6.29 12.28 1.37
C VAL A 438 -6.56 12.12 -0.11
N THR A 439 -6.36 13.22 -0.83
CA THR A 439 -6.27 13.27 -2.29
C THR A 439 -4.89 13.76 -2.73
N THR A 440 -4.56 13.57 -4.00
CA THR A 440 -3.36 14.17 -4.60
C THR A 440 -3.31 15.68 -4.38
N ARG A 441 -4.46 16.36 -4.38
CA ARG A 441 -4.53 17.80 -4.14
C ARG A 441 -4.11 18.17 -2.72
N ASP A 442 -4.54 17.42 -1.72
CA ASP A 442 -4.14 17.66 -0.33
C ASP A 442 -2.62 17.55 -0.18
N PHE A 443 -2.01 16.53 -0.78
CA PHE A 443 -0.56 16.37 -0.80
C PHE A 443 0.15 17.55 -1.49
N THR A 444 -0.27 17.91 -2.70
CA THR A 444 0.39 18.97 -3.49
C THR A 444 0.23 20.34 -2.87
N ASP A 445 -0.96 20.68 -2.34
CA ASP A 445 -1.24 21.94 -1.67
C ASP A 445 -0.46 22.06 -0.35
N PHE A 446 -0.37 20.97 0.41
CA PHE A 446 0.45 20.91 1.62
C PHE A 446 1.93 21.17 1.32
N ILE A 447 2.52 20.44 0.36
CA ILE A 447 3.94 20.58 0.00
C ILE A 447 4.24 22.02 -0.45
N GLN A 448 3.39 22.64 -1.27
CA GLN A 448 3.56 24.01 -1.71
C GLN A 448 3.47 25.00 -0.54
N SER A 449 2.47 24.82 0.33
CA SER A 449 2.28 25.67 1.51
C SER A 449 3.45 25.56 2.50
N TYR A 450 3.88 24.32 2.80
CA TYR A 450 4.98 24.06 3.74
C TYR A 450 6.31 24.63 3.26
N THR A 451 6.61 24.46 1.97
CA THR A 451 7.90 24.87 1.39
C THR A 451 7.93 26.32 0.91
N GLY A 452 6.77 26.95 0.76
CA GLY A 452 6.63 28.29 0.17
C GLY A 452 7.07 28.35 -1.30
N LYS A 453 7.07 27.21 -2.02
CA LYS A 453 7.46 27.12 -3.43
C LYS A 453 6.23 26.95 -4.31
N ASP A 454 6.22 27.65 -5.44
CA ASP A 454 5.24 27.40 -6.50
C ASP A 454 5.70 26.15 -7.28
N LEU A 455 5.00 25.04 -7.03
CA LEU A 455 5.25 23.74 -7.65
C LEU A 455 4.09 23.30 -8.54
N LYS A 456 3.11 24.18 -8.77
CA LYS A 456 1.93 23.81 -9.55
C LYS A 456 2.28 23.26 -10.93
N GLY A 457 3.13 23.95 -11.69
CA GLY A 457 3.56 23.49 -13.01
C GLY A 457 4.29 22.14 -12.97
N PHE A 458 5.09 21.91 -11.93
CA PHE A 458 5.79 20.65 -11.70
C PHE A 458 4.82 19.49 -11.46
N PHE A 459 3.86 19.66 -10.56
CA PHE A 459 2.87 18.62 -10.26
C PHE A 459 1.91 18.38 -11.42
N ASP A 460 1.41 19.44 -12.05
CA ASP A 460 0.54 19.33 -13.23
C ASP A 460 1.21 18.51 -14.34
N LEU A 461 2.49 18.75 -14.59
CA LEU A 461 3.24 18.04 -15.61
C LEU A 461 3.41 16.55 -15.28
N TYR A 462 3.97 16.25 -14.11
CA TYR A 462 4.45 14.89 -13.80
C TYR A 462 3.37 13.96 -13.26
N LEU A 463 2.34 14.49 -12.60
CA LEU A 463 1.23 13.70 -12.05
C LEU A 463 0.10 13.49 -13.06
N TYR A 464 -0.27 14.54 -13.81
CA TYR A 464 -1.49 14.52 -14.61
C TYR A 464 -1.25 14.38 -16.13
N THR A 465 0.00 14.25 -16.56
CA THR A 465 0.31 14.05 -17.98
C THR A 465 1.31 12.92 -18.22
N THR A 466 1.39 12.49 -19.48
CA THR A 466 2.43 11.55 -19.95
C THR A 466 3.66 12.28 -20.49
N SER A 467 3.63 13.60 -20.53
CA SER A 467 4.68 14.42 -21.12
C SER A 467 5.91 14.51 -20.20
N ILE A 468 7.09 14.50 -20.79
CA ILE A 468 8.36 14.79 -20.13
C ILE A 468 9.06 15.94 -20.87
N PRO A 469 9.69 16.90 -20.15
CA PRO A 469 10.40 18.00 -20.77
C PRO A 469 11.56 17.52 -21.65
N LYS A 470 11.77 18.19 -22.77
CA LYS A 470 12.94 17.92 -23.62
C LYS A 470 14.07 18.86 -23.26
N LEU A 471 15.20 18.30 -22.80
CA LEU A 471 16.43 19.05 -22.59
C LEU A 471 17.07 19.41 -23.93
N LYS A 472 17.36 20.68 -24.12
CA LYS A 472 18.10 21.17 -25.29
C LYS A 472 19.35 21.92 -24.85
N VAL A 473 20.50 21.43 -25.30
CA VAL A 473 21.82 22.09 -25.11
C VAL A 473 22.31 22.52 -26.48
N SER A 474 22.53 23.82 -26.68
CA SER A 474 22.95 24.40 -27.97
C SER A 474 24.20 25.25 -27.78
N LYS A 475 25.18 25.09 -28.66
CA LYS A 475 26.42 25.87 -28.64
C LYS A 475 26.13 27.35 -29.02
N LYS A 476 26.71 28.29 -28.26
CA LYS A 476 26.67 29.72 -28.51
C LYS A 476 28.07 30.34 -28.49
N GLY A 477 28.58 30.68 -29.65
CA GLY A 477 29.96 31.19 -29.77
C GLY A 477 31.04 30.16 -29.50
N LYS A 478 32.23 30.61 -29.06
CA LYS A 478 33.39 29.74 -28.83
C LYS A 478 33.35 29.00 -27.49
N GLU A 479 32.89 29.66 -26.43
CA GLU A 479 32.91 29.17 -25.05
C GLU A 479 31.55 29.34 -24.34
N GLY A 480 30.46 29.31 -25.08
CA GLY A 480 29.13 29.44 -24.53
C GLY A 480 28.16 28.34 -24.98
N TYR A 481 27.22 28.07 -24.13
CA TYR A 481 26.08 27.18 -24.42
C TYR A 481 24.78 27.79 -23.90
N VAL A 482 23.68 27.46 -24.56
CA VAL A 482 22.32 27.75 -24.08
C VAL A 482 21.67 26.43 -23.70
N ILE A 483 21.18 26.36 -22.48
CA ILE A 483 20.47 25.21 -21.91
C ILE A 483 19.01 25.60 -21.73
N SER A 484 18.08 24.85 -22.26
CA SER A 484 16.65 25.09 -22.14
C SER A 484 15.85 23.80 -21.98
N LEU A 485 14.68 23.91 -21.36
CA LEU A 485 13.67 22.85 -21.26
C LEU A 485 12.51 23.19 -22.18
N GLN A 486 12.26 22.34 -23.17
CA GLN A 486 11.13 22.49 -24.09
C GLN A 486 9.95 21.68 -23.59
N GLY A 487 8.72 22.12 -23.91
CA GLY A 487 7.48 21.44 -23.52
C GLY A 487 6.93 21.87 -22.16
N ILE A 488 7.53 22.88 -21.53
CA ILE A 488 7.04 23.47 -20.26
C ILE A 488 7.01 25.00 -20.36
N ASP A 489 6.21 25.65 -19.53
CA ASP A 489 6.07 27.10 -19.43
C ASP A 489 6.53 27.67 -18.07
N PHE A 490 7.11 26.84 -17.24
CA PHE A 490 7.70 27.17 -15.95
C PHE A 490 9.21 26.82 -15.92
N GLU A 491 9.89 27.11 -14.81
CA GLU A 491 11.33 26.84 -14.64
C GLU A 491 11.54 25.78 -13.57
N MET A 492 12.53 24.91 -13.79
CA MET A 492 13.00 23.92 -12.80
C MET A 492 14.48 24.14 -12.49
N PRO A 493 14.91 24.01 -11.24
CA PRO A 493 16.31 24.10 -10.89
C PRO A 493 17.08 22.88 -11.41
N LEU A 494 18.07 23.11 -12.27
CA LEU A 494 18.96 22.08 -12.81
C LEU A 494 20.37 22.27 -12.29
N GLU A 495 21.02 21.16 -11.98
CA GLU A 495 22.46 21.12 -11.78
C GLU A 495 23.17 21.04 -13.13
N ILE A 496 24.18 21.87 -13.31
CA ILE A 496 24.89 22.03 -14.58
C ILE A 496 26.38 22.00 -14.29
N GLU A 497 27.06 20.97 -14.77
CA GLU A 497 28.50 20.86 -14.73
C GLU A 497 29.11 21.50 -16.00
N THR A 498 30.02 22.40 -15.81
CA THR A 498 30.74 23.10 -16.87
C THR A 498 32.27 22.98 -16.67
N SER A 499 33.06 23.41 -17.65
CA SER A 499 34.49 23.51 -17.48
C SER A 499 34.96 24.52 -16.42
N GLU A 500 34.06 25.36 -15.91
CA GLU A 500 34.32 26.36 -14.87
C GLU A 500 33.82 25.92 -13.48
N GLY A 501 33.14 24.76 -13.39
CA GLY A 501 32.58 24.20 -12.16
C GLY A 501 31.14 23.82 -12.27
N VAL A 502 30.55 23.48 -11.12
CA VAL A 502 29.14 23.08 -10.98
C VAL A 502 28.32 24.28 -10.53
N GLN A 503 27.18 24.49 -11.15
CA GLN A 503 26.19 25.49 -10.74
C GLN A 503 24.78 24.93 -10.77
N ARG A 504 23.90 25.49 -9.96
CA ARG A 504 22.47 25.19 -9.98
C ARG A 504 21.68 26.43 -10.38
N ALA A 505 20.84 26.31 -11.39
CA ALA A 505 20.11 27.44 -11.94
C ALA A 505 18.70 27.05 -12.39
N PRO A 506 17.71 27.97 -12.30
CA PRO A 506 16.38 27.75 -12.86
C PRO A 506 16.45 27.74 -14.40
N VAL A 507 15.94 26.70 -15.01
CA VAL A 507 15.93 26.50 -16.47
C VAL A 507 14.50 26.25 -16.93
N GLY A 508 14.07 27.04 -17.89
CA GLY A 508 12.76 26.91 -18.55
C GLY A 508 12.89 26.97 -20.05
N LYS A 509 11.78 27.28 -20.73
CA LYS A 509 11.69 27.34 -22.19
C LYS A 509 12.62 28.38 -22.83
N LYS A 510 12.80 29.53 -22.18
CA LYS A 510 13.70 30.60 -22.67
C LYS A 510 15.16 30.19 -22.63
N GLY A 511 15.49 29.30 -21.70
CA GLY A 511 16.84 28.84 -21.47
C GLY A 511 17.74 29.84 -20.76
N ILE A 512 18.91 29.35 -20.33
CA ILE A 512 19.97 30.14 -19.71
C ILE A 512 21.27 29.99 -20.49
N GLU A 513 22.11 30.99 -20.42
CA GLU A 513 23.45 30.96 -21.01
C GLU A 513 24.46 30.53 -19.95
N VAL A 514 25.32 29.60 -20.29
CA VAL A 514 26.42 29.15 -19.43
C VAL A 514 27.75 29.22 -20.21
N LYS A 515 28.82 29.57 -19.50
CA LYS A 515 30.17 29.51 -20.05
C LYS A 515 30.72 28.11 -19.85
N SER A 516 31.26 27.53 -20.92
CA SER A 516 31.96 26.26 -20.85
C SER A 516 32.81 26.03 -22.10
N LYS A 517 34.01 25.53 -21.94
CA LYS A 517 34.91 25.14 -23.05
C LYS A 517 34.50 23.81 -23.68
N THR A 518 33.82 22.97 -22.89
CA THR A 518 33.29 21.65 -23.30
C THR A 518 31.78 21.65 -23.19
N PRO A 519 31.05 20.76 -23.88
CA PRO A 519 29.62 20.61 -23.69
C PRO A 519 29.29 20.41 -22.21
N PRO A 520 28.38 21.22 -21.61
CA PRO A 520 27.99 21.06 -20.22
C PRO A 520 27.21 19.76 -20.02
N VAL A 521 27.41 19.13 -18.86
CA VAL A 521 26.58 18.01 -18.39
C VAL A 521 25.45 18.59 -17.55
N VAL A 522 24.24 18.32 -17.96
CA VAL A 522 23.02 18.84 -17.30
C VAL A 522 22.33 17.69 -16.58
N ASP A 523 21.96 17.94 -15.34
CA ASP A 523 21.36 16.97 -14.43
C ASP A 523 22.17 15.66 -14.39
N PRO A 524 23.43 15.71 -13.92
CA PRO A 524 24.35 14.58 -13.95
C PRO A 524 23.89 13.41 -13.10
N GLN A 525 23.18 13.70 -12.02
CA GLN A 525 22.63 12.69 -11.11
C GLN A 525 21.30 12.11 -11.61
N GLY A 526 20.61 12.79 -12.54
CA GLY A 526 19.32 12.33 -13.07
C GLY A 526 18.17 12.57 -12.10
N TRP A 527 18.12 13.74 -11.48
CA TRP A 527 17.02 14.14 -10.59
C TRP A 527 15.69 14.28 -11.30
N LEU A 528 15.70 14.69 -12.56
CA LEU A 528 14.46 14.97 -13.28
C LEU A 528 14.20 13.96 -14.40
N MET A 529 12.93 13.70 -14.64
CA MET A 529 12.50 12.97 -15.83
C MET A 529 12.61 13.89 -17.04
N LEU A 530 13.66 13.71 -17.85
CA LEU A 530 13.98 14.53 -19.03
C LEU A 530 14.19 13.66 -20.26
N SER A 531 13.59 14.02 -21.40
CA SER A 531 14.00 13.50 -22.71
C SER A 531 15.20 14.29 -23.23
N ARG A 532 16.18 13.59 -23.79
CA ARG A 532 17.45 14.17 -24.28
C ARG A 532 17.55 14.08 -25.80
#